data_efdc80837aa5b1c4f0c6cad34aa1cbb3
#
_entry.id   efdc80837aa5b1c4f0c6cad34aa1cbb3
#
_cell.length_a   1.000
_cell.length_b   1.000
_cell.length_c   1.000
_cell.angle_alpha   90.00
_cell.angle_beta   90.00
_cell.angle_gamma   90.00
#
_symmetry.space_group_name_H-M   'P 1'
#
loop_
_entity.id
_entity.type
_entity.pdbx_description
1 polymer ?
#
loop_
_entity_poly.entity_id
_entity_poly.type
_entity_poly.pdbx_seq_one_letter_code
_entity_poly.pdbx_strand_id
1 'polypeptide(L)'
;VQGTLLPYVSRKLDMIDDKADVQKTFNDYQEESAITLMRMYIPKGHNWENKHISEVHMPTGALALMIKRDDETIITRGNTQILAGDSLILSVPTYNPDDDEGLEEIFIDKNHPWGNQRIEDLNLPENVLIALIKRNERNIIPDGKTFIEPEDIVVLYK
;
A
#
# COMPACT_ATOMS: atom_id res chain seq x y z
N VAL A 1 -32.73 16.95 39.95
CA VAL A 1 -31.47 17.70 40.15
C VAL A 1 -30.28 16.76 40.32
N GLN A 2 -30.01 15.88 39.32
CA GLN A 2 -28.86 14.97 39.41
C GLN A 2 -27.92 14.99 38.17
N GLY A 3 -28.03 16.02 37.34
CA GLY A 3 -27.27 16.07 36.07
C GLY A 3 -26.01 16.95 36.05
N THR A 4 -25.81 17.80 37.07
CA THR A 4 -24.77 18.87 37.02
C THR A 4 -23.42 18.48 37.66
N LEU A 5 -23.33 17.37 38.36
CA LEU A 5 -22.11 16.94 39.06
C LEU A 5 -21.20 16.06 38.25
N LEU A 6 -21.74 15.33 37.28
CA LEU A 6 -20.98 14.40 36.42
C LEU A 6 -19.87 15.08 35.59
N PRO A 7 -20.11 16.22 34.90
CA PRO A 7 -19.05 16.90 34.16
C PRO A 7 -17.94 17.46 35.04
N TYR A 8 -18.31 17.90 36.29
CA TYR A 8 -17.35 18.45 37.23
C TYR A 8 -16.45 17.37 37.84
N VAL A 9 -17.02 16.21 38.16
CA VAL A 9 -16.28 15.06 38.70
C VAL A 9 -15.36 14.46 37.65
N SER A 10 -15.82 14.33 36.38
CA SER A 10 -15.00 13.81 35.31
C SER A 10 -13.81 14.70 34.95
N ARG A 11 -13.96 16.03 34.99
CA ARG A 11 -12.83 16.96 34.83
C ARG A 11 -11.84 16.91 36.01
N LYS A 12 -12.31 16.67 37.22
CA LYS A 12 -11.43 16.58 38.40
C LYS A 12 -10.68 15.26 38.50
N LEU A 13 -11.14 14.23 37.78
CA LEU A 13 -10.50 12.92 37.72
C LEU A 13 -9.66 12.73 36.45
N ASP A 14 -9.48 13.81 35.65
CA ASP A 14 -8.71 13.79 34.39
C ASP A 14 -9.15 12.69 33.40
N MET A 15 -10.48 12.35 33.47
CA MET A 15 -11.05 11.28 32.64
C MET A 15 -11.56 11.78 31.28
N ILE A 16 -11.51 13.10 31.03
CA ILE A 16 -11.85 13.71 29.74
C ILE A 16 -10.68 14.59 29.34
N ASP A 17 -9.88 14.10 28.41
CA ASP A 17 -8.90 14.91 27.70
C ASP A 17 -9.61 15.61 26.54
N ASP A 18 -9.99 16.89 26.72
CA ASP A 18 -10.65 17.74 25.73
C ASP A 18 -9.72 18.04 24.51
N LYS A 19 -8.49 17.54 24.52
CA LYS A 19 -7.48 17.69 23.48
C LYS A 19 -6.92 16.37 22.97
N ALA A 20 -7.59 15.25 23.23
CA ALA A 20 -7.23 14.00 22.59
C ALA A 20 -7.44 14.14 21.08
N ASP A 21 -6.40 14.59 20.41
CA ASP A 21 -6.32 14.62 18.95
C ASP A 21 -6.25 13.17 18.49
N VAL A 22 -7.39 12.69 18.00
CA VAL A 22 -7.53 11.31 17.47
C VAL A 22 -6.49 11.05 16.37
N GLN A 23 -6.07 12.10 15.64
CA GLN A 23 -4.98 12.00 14.66
C GLN A 23 -3.62 11.77 15.34
N LYS A 24 -3.39 12.35 16.51
CA LYS A 24 -2.14 12.18 17.25
C LYS A 24 -2.02 10.77 17.81
N THR A 25 -3.11 10.22 18.33
CA THR A 25 -3.16 8.81 18.79
C THR A 25 -2.90 7.83 17.63
N PHE A 26 -3.37 8.16 16.42
CA PHE A 26 -3.10 7.33 15.23
C PHE A 26 -1.62 7.41 14.79
N ASN A 27 -1.00 8.58 14.90
CA ASN A 27 0.42 8.75 14.59
C ASN A 27 1.33 8.08 15.60
N ASP A 28 0.99 8.12 16.89
CA ASP A 28 1.76 7.42 17.94
C ASP A 28 1.74 5.90 17.74
N TYR A 29 0.61 5.35 17.26
CA TYR A 29 0.55 3.93 16.87
C TYR A 29 1.38 3.59 15.63
N GLN A 30 1.61 4.55 14.74
CA GLN A 30 2.46 4.33 13.55
C GLN A 30 3.96 4.33 13.89
N GLU A 31 4.39 5.08 14.88
CA GLU A 31 5.80 5.11 15.30
C GLU A 31 6.24 3.86 16.09
N GLU A 32 5.29 3.17 16.73
CA GLU A 32 5.58 1.95 17.51
C GLU A 32 5.18 0.65 16.78
N SER A 33 4.42 0.73 15.68
CA SER A 33 3.95 -0.47 15.00
C SER A 33 4.93 -0.91 13.91
N ALA A 34 5.37 -2.16 14.00
CA ALA A 34 6.11 -2.84 12.93
C ALA A 34 5.28 -3.04 11.65
N ILE A 35 4.29 -2.17 11.40
CA ILE A 35 3.30 -2.27 10.32
C ILE A 35 3.16 -0.92 9.63
N THR A 36 3.26 -0.93 8.31
CA THR A 36 3.02 0.22 7.45
C THR A 36 1.78 -0.01 6.58
N LEU A 37 0.99 1.04 6.34
CA LEU A 37 -0.12 0.99 5.40
C LEU A 37 0.38 1.40 4.00
N MET A 38 0.14 0.52 3.04
CA MET A 38 0.50 0.74 1.64
C MET A 38 -0.77 0.77 0.78
N ARG A 39 -0.84 1.74 -0.14
CA ARG A 39 -1.87 1.75 -1.18
C ARG A 39 -1.33 1.13 -2.45
N MET A 40 -2.01 0.09 -2.94
CA MET A 40 -1.70 -0.58 -4.19
C MET A 40 -2.84 -0.37 -5.19
N TYR A 41 -2.53 0.11 -6.39
CA TYR A 41 -3.49 0.28 -7.47
C TYR A 41 -3.51 -0.95 -8.38
N ILE A 42 -4.70 -1.36 -8.83
CA ILE A 42 -4.89 -2.48 -9.77
C ILE A 42 -5.17 -1.92 -11.17
N PRO A 43 -4.18 -1.88 -12.06
CA PRO A 43 -4.40 -1.48 -13.45
C PRO A 43 -5.17 -2.57 -14.20
N LYS A 44 -5.78 -2.19 -15.34
CA LYS A 44 -6.43 -3.15 -16.25
C LYS A 44 -5.42 -4.18 -16.75
N GLY A 45 -5.78 -5.46 -16.70
CA GLY A 45 -4.92 -6.58 -17.09
C GLY A 45 -3.96 -7.05 -16.00
N HIS A 46 -4.04 -6.48 -14.78
CA HIS A 46 -3.27 -6.96 -13.63
C HIS A 46 -3.65 -8.41 -13.30
N ASN A 47 -2.68 -9.20 -12.89
CA ASN A 47 -2.85 -10.62 -12.57
C ASN A 47 -3.84 -10.88 -11.40
N TRP A 48 -4.14 -9.87 -10.58
CA TRP A 48 -5.16 -9.95 -9.52
C TRP A 48 -6.56 -9.51 -9.96
N GLU A 49 -6.70 -8.95 -11.17
CA GLU A 49 -8.00 -8.55 -11.71
C GLU A 49 -8.94 -9.76 -11.82
N ASN A 50 -10.18 -9.59 -11.36
CA ASN A 50 -11.25 -10.60 -11.30
C ASN A 50 -11.01 -11.77 -10.34
N LYS A 51 -9.93 -11.77 -9.55
CA LYS A 51 -9.68 -12.76 -8.49
C LYS A 51 -10.29 -12.32 -7.16
N HIS A 52 -10.52 -13.29 -6.28
CA HIS A 52 -10.88 -13.01 -4.90
C HIS A 52 -9.61 -12.78 -4.05
N ILE A 53 -9.76 -12.06 -2.94
CA ILE A 53 -8.65 -11.80 -2.00
C ILE A 53 -7.98 -13.12 -1.54
N SER A 54 -8.77 -14.18 -1.33
CA SER A 54 -8.24 -15.49 -0.93
C SER A 54 -7.44 -16.22 -2.01
N GLU A 55 -7.56 -15.79 -3.28
CA GLU A 55 -6.91 -16.44 -4.43
C GLU A 55 -5.59 -15.75 -4.83
N VAL A 56 -5.31 -14.59 -4.23
CA VAL A 56 -4.10 -13.82 -4.55
C VAL A 56 -2.99 -14.11 -3.54
N HIS A 57 -1.77 -14.30 -4.06
CA HIS A 57 -0.59 -14.44 -3.22
C HIS A 57 -0.13 -13.05 -2.78
N MET A 58 -0.27 -12.78 -1.49
CA MET A 58 0.28 -11.58 -0.86
C MET A 58 1.65 -11.89 -0.26
N PRO A 59 2.52 -10.88 -0.14
CA PRO A 59 3.78 -11.04 0.60
C PRO A 59 3.52 -11.53 2.03
N THR A 60 4.50 -12.24 2.59
CA THR A 60 4.41 -12.76 3.96
C THR A 60 4.17 -11.62 4.95
N GLY A 61 3.17 -11.75 5.79
CA GLY A 61 2.78 -10.73 6.77
C GLY A 61 1.92 -9.60 6.21
N ALA A 62 1.68 -9.53 4.90
CA ALA A 62 0.76 -8.55 4.31
C ALA A 62 -0.70 -8.98 4.48
N LEU A 63 -1.56 -8.00 4.73
CA LEU A 63 -3.01 -8.20 4.85
C LEU A 63 -3.75 -7.11 4.09
N ALA A 64 -4.70 -7.50 3.22
CA ALA A 64 -5.61 -6.55 2.62
C ALA A 64 -6.65 -6.10 3.64
N LEU A 65 -6.75 -4.81 3.89
CA LEU A 65 -7.69 -4.23 4.86
C LEU A 65 -8.95 -3.73 4.18
N MET A 66 -8.82 -3.01 3.09
CA MET A 66 -9.94 -2.43 2.37
C MET A 66 -9.60 -2.19 0.89
N ILE A 67 -10.64 -2.09 0.07
CA ILE A 67 -10.57 -1.65 -1.32
C ILE A 67 -11.28 -0.31 -1.41
N LYS A 68 -10.65 0.65 -2.06
CA LYS A 68 -11.30 1.86 -2.56
C LYS A 68 -11.61 1.68 -4.04
N ARG A 69 -12.91 1.69 -4.36
CA ARG A 69 -13.46 1.55 -5.70
C ARG A 69 -14.33 2.76 -5.97
N ASP A 70 -13.93 3.62 -6.89
CA ASP A 70 -14.55 4.93 -7.11
C ASP A 70 -14.65 5.70 -5.77
N ASP A 71 -15.85 6.04 -5.31
CA ASP A 71 -16.10 6.73 -4.04
C ASP A 71 -16.47 5.76 -2.89
N GLU A 72 -16.49 4.45 -3.15
CA GLU A 72 -16.87 3.44 -2.18
C GLU A 72 -15.67 2.83 -1.46
N THR A 73 -15.82 2.57 -0.16
CA THR A 73 -14.85 1.83 0.64
C THR A 73 -15.41 0.47 1.02
N ILE A 74 -14.76 -0.60 0.55
CA ILE A 74 -15.16 -1.99 0.76
C ILE A 74 -14.17 -2.62 1.73
N ILE A 75 -14.66 -3.10 2.89
CA ILE A 75 -13.84 -3.88 3.83
C ILE A 75 -13.59 -5.26 3.19
N THR A 76 -12.34 -5.64 3.06
CA THR A 76 -11.96 -6.88 2.39
C THR A 76 -12.27 -8.11 3.24
N ARG A 77 -12.70 -9.15 2.54
CA ARG A 77 -12.86 -10.52 3.05
C ARG A 77 -12.28 -11.48 2.00
N GLY A 78 -12.04 -12.73 2.37
CA GLY A 78 -11.51 -13.74 1.44
C GLY A 78 -12.28 -13.84 0.12
N ASN A 79 -13.61 -13.65 0.14
CA ASN A 79 -14.47 -13.67 -1.04
C ASN A 79 -14.69 -12.30 -1.72
N THR A 80 -13.99 -11.25 -1.28
CA THR A 80 -14.06 -9.95 -1.95
C THR A 80 -13.32 -10.01 -3.28
N GLN A 81 -14.00 -9.67 -4.37
CA GLN A 81 -13.43 -9.66 -5.71
C GLN A 81 -12.68 -8.35 -5.98
N ILE A 82 -11.50 -8.48 -6.54
CA ILE A 82 -10.63 -7.38 -6.98
C ILE A 82 -10.98 -7.04 -8.45
N LEU A 83 -11.15 -5.75 -8.75
CA LEU A 83 -11.43 -5.28 -10.11
C LEU A 83 -10.36 -4.31 -10.58
N ALA A 84 -10.26 -4.15 -11.91
CA ALA A 84 -9.44 -3.08 -12.48
C ALA A 84 -9.92 -1.70 -11.99
N GLY A 85 -8.99 -0.82 -11.65
CA GLY A 85 -9.27 0.50 -11.08
C GLY A 85 -9.34 0.54 -9.56
N ASP A 86 -9.39 -0.62 -8.89
CA ASP A 86 -9.36 -0.69 -7.44
C ASP A 86 -8.05 -0.14 -6.86
N SER A 87 -8.16 0.49 -5.69
CA SER A 87 -7.01 0.79 -4.83
C SER A 87 -7.14 -0.02 -3.55
N LEU A 88 -6.26 -1.02 -3.40
CA LEU A 88 -6.18 -1.84 -2.20
C LEU A 88 -5.35 -1.10 -1.14
N ILE A 89 -5.85 -1.09 0.09
CA ILE A 89 -5.08 -0.67 1.25
C ILE A 89 -4.60 -1.93 1.95
N LEU A 90 -3.29 -2.09 1.97
CA LEU A 90 -2.61 -3.24 2.56
C LEU A 90 -1.94 -2.79 3.86
N SER A 91 -2.01 -3.63 4.88
CA SER A 91 -1.09 -3.62 6.01
C SER A 91 0.11 -4.47 5.64
N VAL A 92 1.30 -3.92 5.70
CA VAL A 92 2.55 -4.62 5.39
C VAL A 92 3.53 -4.46 6.55
N PRO A 93 4.41 -5.44 6.83
CA PRO A 93 5.49 -5.24 7.77
C PRO A 93 6.31 -4.01 7.41
N THR A 94 6.71 -3.23 8.41
CA THR A 94 7.57 -2.07 8.18
C THR A 94 8.92 -2.55 7.65
N TYR A 95 9.32 -2.00 6.51
CA TYR A 95 10.65 -2.22 5.96
C TYR A 95 11.67 -1.46 6.81
N ASN A 96 12.70 -2.15 7.27
CA ASN A 96 13.84 -1.54 7.94
C ASN A 96 14.98 -1.37 6.91
N PRO A 97 15.31 -0.14 6.50
CA PRO A 97 16.36 0.10 5.51
C PRO A 97 17.76 -0.35 5.96
N ASP A 98 17.96 -0.56 7.27
CA ASP A 98 19.21 -1.09 7.79
C ASP A 98 19.38 -2.60 7.53
N ASP A 99 18.30 -3.29 7.14
CA ASP A 99 18.31 -4.74 6.90
C ASP A 99 18.48 -5.08 5.39
N ASP A 100 18.46 -4.08 4.48
CA ASP A 100 18.42 -4.37 3.04
C ASP A 100 19.10 -3.28 2.18
N GLU A 101 20.30 -3.59 1.67
CA GLU A 101 21.07 -2.69 0.81
C GLU A 101 20.67 -2.77 -0.69
N GLY A 102 19.64 -3.56 -1.04
CA GLY A 102 19.40 -3.99 -2.42
C GLY A 102 18.40 -3.17 -3.24
N LEU A 103 17.75 -2.13 -2.68
CA LEU A 103 16.75 -1.36 -3.43
C LEU A 103 17.35 -0.19 -4.20
N GLU A 104 17.01 -0.09 -5.48
CA GLU A 104 17.42 0.99 -6.38
C GLU A 104 16.21 1.53 -7.15
N GLU A 105 16.09 2.86 -7.27
CA GLU A 105 15.07 3.52 -8.07
C GLU A 105 15.63 3.97 -9.41
N ILE A 106 14.93 3.63 -10.51
CA ILE A 106 15.27 4.05 -11.88
C ILE A 106 14.11 4.84 -12.45
N PHE A 107 14.38 6.07 -12.87
CA PHE A 107 13.43 6.89 -13.62
C PHE A 107 13.44 6.50 -15.10
N ILE A 108 12.27 6.23 -15.66
CA ILE A 108 12.09 5.84 -17.06
C ILE A 108 11.81 7.11 -17.89
N ASP A 109 12.84 7.65 -18.50
CA ASP A 109 12.66 8.74 -19.45
C ASP A 109 12.08 8.25 -20.78
N LYS A 110 11.72 9.18 -21.68
CA LYS A 110 11.08 8.87 -22.98
C LYS A 110 11.96 8.03 -23.92
N ASN A 111 13.28 8.02 -23.69
CA ASN A 111 14.26 7.29 -24.52
C ASN A 111 14.81 6.05 -23.78
N HIS A 112 14.34 5.78 -22.58
CA HIS A 112 14.80 4.63 -21.79
C HIS A 112 14.51 3.32 -22.52
N PRO A 113 15.46 2.37 -22.60
CA PRO A 113 15.30 1.12 -23.35
C PRO A 113 14.16 0.25 -22.83
N TRP A 114 13.74 0.43 -21.58
CA TRP A 114 12.60 -0.32 -21.00
C TRP A 114 11.24 0.33 -21.24
N GLY A 115 11.21 1.57 -21.73
CA GLY A 115 9.96 2.26 -22.01
C GLY A 115 9.09 1.53 -23.03
N ASN A 116 7.81 1.35 -22.75
CA ASN A 116 6.83 0.65 -23.56
C ASN A 116 7.13 -0.85 -23.80
N GLN A 117 7.94 -1.48 -22.95
CA GLN A 117 8.17 -2.93 -22.96
C GLN A 117 7.47 -3.62 -21.79
N ARG A 118 7.16 -4.90 -21.96
CA ARG A 118 6.72 -5.74 -20.85
C ARG A 118 7.91 -6.18 -20.02
N ILE A 119 7.69 -6.39 -18.73
CA ILE A 119 8.73 -6.86 -17.83
C ILE A 119 9.28 -8.23 -18.27
N GLU A 120 8.40 -9.14 -18.74
CA GLU A 120 8.81 -10.47 -19.24
C GLU A 120 9.71 -10.42 -20.49
N ASP A 121 9.66 -9.32 -21.24
CA ASP A 121 10.48 -9.11 -22.45
C ASP A 121 11.84 -8.45 -22.13
N LEU A 122 12.05 -8.01 -20.88
CA LEU A 122 13.30 -7.41 -20.46
C LEU A 122 14.35 -8.50 -20.16
N ASN A 123 15.54 -8.34 -20.70
CA ASN A 123 16.69 -9.18 -20.35
C ASN A 123 17.30 -8.71 -19.01
N LEU A 124 16.57 -8.92 -17.90
CA LEU A 124 17.09 -8.62 -16.58
C LEU A 124 18.07 -9.71 -16.12
N PRO A 125 19.15 -9.36 -15.40
CA PRO A 125 19.99 -10.34 -14.71
C PRO A 125 19.18 -11.19 -13.74
N GLU A 126 19.58 -12.45 -13.51
CA GLU A 126 18.85 -13.39 -12.64
C GLU A 126 18.70 -12.90 -11.17
N ASN A 127 19.62 -12.03 -10.73
CA ASN A 127 19.61 -11.45 -9.39
C ASN A 127 18.87 -10.10 -9.30
N VAL A 128 18.20 -9.66 -10.37
CA VAL A 128 17.46 -8.37 -10.39
C VAL A 128 15.96 -8.64 -10.49
N LEU A 129 15.23 -8.10 -9.54
CA LEU A 129 13.76 -8.14 -9.50
C LEU A 129 13.18 -6.73 -9.58
N ILE A 130 12.18 -6.51 -10.43
CA ILE A 130 11.37 -5.31 -10.36
C ILE A 130 10.34 -5.49 -9.24
N ALA A 131 10.56 -4.80 -8.13
CA ALA A 131 9.75 -4.94 -6.93
C ALA A 131 8.50 -4.07 -6.97
N LEU A 132 8.57 -2.87 -7.57
CA LEU A 132 7.51 -1.89 -7.59
C LEU A 132 7.65 -0.95 -8.78
N ILE A 133 6.51 -0.48 -9.31
CA ILE A 133 6.45 0.65 -10.26
C ILE A 133 5.63 1.76 -9.61
N LYS A 134 6.21 2.97 -9.54
CA LYS A 134 5.51 4.18 -9.14
C LYS A 134 5.10 4.94 -10.40
N ARG A 135 3.78 5.09 -10.63
CA ARG A 135 3.18 5.76 -11.79
C ARG A 135 2.11 6.73 -11.34
N ASN A 136 2.24 8.02 -11.66
CA ASN A 136 1.24 9.05 -11.32
C ASN A 136 0.80 8.97 -9.84
N GLU A 137 1.76 8.94 -8.91
CA GLU A 137 1.53 8.81 -7.45
C GLU A 137 0.86 7.49 -7.02
N ARG A 138 0.78 6.50 -7.91
CA ARG A 138 0.23 5.17 -7.64
C ARG A 138 1.33 4.13 -7.59
N ASN A 139 1.23 3.23 -6.64
CA ASN A 139 2.11 2.07 -6.53
C ASN A 139 1.48 0.87 -7.23
N ILE A 140 2.23 0.24 -8.12
CA ILE A 140 1.85 -0.97 -8.87
C ILE A 140 2.83 -2.07 -8.49
N ILE A 141 2.32 -3.19 -7.95
CA ILE A 141 3.11 -4.41 -7.83
C ILE A 141 3.07 -5.08 -9.21
N PRO A 142 4.21 -5.13 -9.92
CA PRO A 142 4.22 -5.59 -11.28
C PRO A 142 4.19 -7.12 -11.37
N ASP A 143 3.79 -7.60 -12.54
CA ASP A 143 3.99 -8.98 -13.01
C ASP A 143 4.71 -8.96 -14.36
N GLY A 144 5.02 -10.13 -14.92
CA GLY A 144 5.72 -10.24 -16.22
C GLY A 144 5.00 -9.52 -17.37
N LYS A 145 3.67 -9.40 -17.33
CA LYS A 145 2.84 -8.77 -18.38
C LYS A 145 2.69 -7.27 -18.20
N THR A 146 3.15 -6.73 -17.08
CA THR A 146 3.08 -5.30 -16.78
C THR A 146 3.99 -4.54 -17.75
N PHE A 147 3.44 -3.50 -18.40
CA PHE A 147 4.22 -2.57 -19.23
C PHE A 147 4.90 -1.53 -18.35
N ILE A 148 6.14 -1.23 -18.68
CA ILE A 148 6.85 -0.06 -18.15
C ILE A 148 6.56 1.11 -19.10
N GLU A 149 6.09 2.23 -18.54
CA GLU A 149 5.73 3.42 -19.32
C GLU A 149 6.74 4.55 -19.08
N PRO A 150 6.90 5.47 -20.03
CA PRO A 150 7.65 6.71 -19.77
C PRO A 150 7.09 7.44 -18.54
N GLU A 151 7.98 8.06 -17.77
CA GLU A 151 7.71 8.76 -16.50
C GLU A 151 7.43 7.83 -15.30
N ASP A 152 7.54 6.51 -15.47
CA ASP A 152 7.56 5.58 -14.34
C ASP A 152 8.84 5.72 -13.51
N ILE A 153 8.73 5.49 -12.21
CA ILE A 153 9.85 5.18 -11.35
C ILE A 153 9.79 3.68 -11.05
N VAL A 154 10.77 2.95 -11.52
CA VAL A 154 10.89 1.50 -11.32
C VAL A 154 11.79 1.24 -10.13
N VAL A 155 11.31 0.50 -9.14
CA VAL A 155 12.08 0.09 -7.96
C VAL A 155 12.57 -1.32 -8.19
N LEU A 156 13.89 -1.48 -8.18
CA LEU A 156 14.59 -2.76 -8.34
C LEU A 156 15.07 -3.26 -6.99
N TYR A 157 15.13 -4.57 -6.87
CA TYR A 157 15.89 -5.28 -5.86
C TYR A 157 17.02 -6.05 -6.55
N LYS A 158 18.27 -5.93 -6.01
CA LYS A 158 19.48 -6.57 -6.55
C LYS A 158 20.15 -7.48 -5.53
#